data_5a0b74179e6fa2f7a63883f5554d9947
#
_entry.id   5a0b74179e6fa2f7a63883f5554d9947
#
_cell.length_a   1.000
_cell.length_b   1.000
_cell.length_c   1.000
_cell.angle_alpha   90.00
_cell.angle_beta   90.00
_cell.angle_gamma   90.00
#
_symmetry.space_group_name_H-M   'P 1'
#
loop_
_entity.id
_entity.type
_entity.pdbx_description
1 polymer ?
#
loop_
_entity_poly.entity_id
_entity_poly.type
_entity_poly.pdbx_seq_one_letter_code
_entity_poly.pdbx_strand_id
1 'polypeptide(L)'
;ALRASPKERAENVMIVDLLRNDLGRIAQIGSVSVPALFELQALPSVWQLTSDVRAQLPQGTALKTIFQALFPCGSITGAPKRSSMAAIAALESEARGWYCGAAGVVRSDGAGGVRATFNVPIRTLVVQGASTVRCGIGSGITADAHAASEWREWAAKRAFFERVSMPFAILETLALDGGQLRHQDLHLERMASAAAHFAYPWDGHAAHSALAQLAQQHPHGLWRCRLQLHANGQVEAQAFACPPAPAHITLQWASAALAQAHSEFVRFKTTRRAHY
;
A
#
# COMPACT_ATOMS: atom_id res chain seq x y z
N ALA A 1 -8.58 -18.03 -3.71
CA ALA A 1 -8.50 -18.07 -2.23
C ALA A 1 -9.39 -16.99 -1.61
N LEU A 2 -9.12 -15.67 -1.77
CA LEU A 2 -9.83 -14.58 -1.08
C LEU A 2 -11.36 -14.61 -1.30
N ARG A 3 -11.79 -14.69 -2.56
CA ARG A 3 -13.22 -14.73 -2.94
C ARG A 3 -13.96 -15.96 -2.39
N ALA A 4 -13.27 -17.04 -2.12
CA ALA A 4 -13.83 -18.29 -1.60
C ALA A 4 -13.70 -18.42 -0.07
N SER A 5 -13.10 -17.43 0.62
CA SER A 5 -12.94 -17.45 2.07
C SER A 5 -14.28 -17.19 2.77
N PRO A 6 -14.81 -18.12 3.57
CA PRO A 6 -16.07 -17.90 4.31
C PRO A 6 -15.95 -16.74 5.29
N LYS A 7 -14.80 -16.61 5.97
CA LYS A 7 -14.53 -15.51 6.94
C LYS A 7 -14.61 -14.15 6.28
N GLU A 8 -13.84 -13.95 5.20
CA GLU A 8 -13.79 -12.66 4.49
C GLU A 8 -15.16 -12.26 3.91
N ARG A 9 -15.90 -13.24 3.41
CA ARG A 9 -17.26 -13.01 2.91
C ARG A 9 -18.24 -12.64 4.03
N ALA A 10 -18.16 -13.34 5.16
CA ALA A 10 -19.02 -13.05 6.31
C ALA A 10 -18.76 -11.64 6.87
N GLU A 11 -17.51 -11.24 7.02
CA GLU A 11 -17.14 -9.88 7.42
C GLU A 11 -17.64 -8.85 6.42
N ASN A 12 -17.43 -9.07 5.13
CA ASN A 12 -17.89 -8.16 4.08
C ASN A 12 -19.41 -8.00 4.08
N VAL A 13 -20.18 -9.09 4.17
CA VAL A 13 -21.65 -9.05 4.24
C VAL A 13 -22.12 -8.30 5.47
N MET A 14 -21.54 -8.54 6.62
CA MET A 14 -21.87 -7.81 7.85
C MET A 14 -21.71 -6.30 7.68
N ILE A 15 -20.61 -5.87 7.06
CA ILE A 15 -20.37 -4.45 6.79
C ILE A 15 -21.32 -3.87 5.75
N VAL A 16 -21.65 -4.63 4.70
CA VAL A 16 -22.63 -4.25 3.69
C VAL A 16 -24.01 -4.04 4.34
N ASP A 17 -24.45 -4.96 5.20
CA ASP A 17 -25.76 -4.83 5.87
C ASP A 17 -25.78 -3.64 6.83
N LEU A 18 -24.68 -3.36 7.52
CA LEU A 18 -24.54 -2.19 8.37
C LEU A 18 -24.67 -0.88 7.56
N LEU A 19 -23.99 -0.78 6.43
CA LEU A 19 -24.07 0.38 5.55
C LEU A 19 -25.44 0.52 4.90
N ARG A 20 -26.09 -0.58 4.51
CA ARG A 20 -27.47 -0.58 4.01
C ARG A 20 -28.44 -0.03 5.06
N ASN A 21 -28.30 -0.46 6.30
CA ASN A 21 -29.11 0.05 7.41
C ASN A 21 -28.86 1.55 7.66
N ASP A 22 -27.61 1.97 7.72
CA ASP A 22 -27.26 3.37 7.94
C ASP A 22 -27.77 4.29 6.80
N LEU A 23 -27.58 3.88 5.55
CA LEU A 23 -28.11 4.59 4.38
C LEU A 23 -29.65 4.58 4.35
N GLY A 24 -30.28 3.45 4.69
CA GLY A 24 -31.73 3.29 4.70
C GLY A 24 -32.46 4.29 5.60
N ARG A 25 -31.78 4.84 6.60
CA ARG A 25 -32.33 5.85 7.51
C ARG A 25 -32.53 7.23 6.88
N ILE A 26 -31.81 7.52 5.80
CA ILE A 26 -31.80 8.84 5.15
C ILE A 26 -32.12 8.78 3.65
N ALA A 27 -32.17 7.59 3.07
CA ALA A 27 -32.41 7.36 1.66
C ALA A 27 -33.89 7.41 1.29
N GLN A 28 -34.16 7.67 0.02
CA GLN A 28 -35.50 7.46 -0.55
C GLN A 28 -35.87 5.98 -0.43
N ILE A 29 -37.11 5.70 -0.09
CA ILE A 29 -37.62 4.33 0.09
C ILE A 29 -37.39 3.51 -1.19
N GLY A 30 -36.79 2.32 -1.03
CA GLY A 30 -36.48 1.40 -2.13
C GLY A 30 -35.25 1.74 -2.96
N SER A 31 -34.51 2.83 -2.65
CA SER A 31 -33.34 3.26 -3.43
C SER A 31 -32.03 2.63 -2.98
N VAL A 32 -31.98 2.01 -1.80
CA VAL A 32 -30.75 1.35 -1.32
C VAL A 32 -30.48 0.08 -2.11
N SER A 33 -29.31 -0.01 -2.72
CA SER A 33 -28.91 -1.13 -3.57
C SER A 33 -27.46 -1.54 -3.33
N VAL A 34 -27.13 -2.77 -3.72
CA VAL A 34 -25.74 -3.31 -3.67
C VAL A 34 -25.38 -3.76 -5.09
N PRO A 35 -24.94 -2.82 -5.95
CA PRO A 35 -24.66 -3.15 -7.35
C PRO A 35 -23.43 -4.04 -7.54
N ALA A 36 -22.50 -4.03 -6.58
CA ALA A 36 -21.34 -4.89 -6.59
C ALA A 36 -21.15 -5.53 -5.21
N LEU A 37 -21.06 -6.85 -5.17
CA LEU A 37 -20.83 -7.63 -3.97
C LEU A 37 -19.66 -8.60 -4.21
N PHE A 38 -18.67 -8.59 -3.31
CA PHE A 38 -17.47 -9.44 -3.38
C PHE A 38 -16.62 -9.24 -4.65
N GLU A 39 -16.48 -8.01 -5.10
CA GLU A 39 -15.65 -7.69 -6.23
C GLU A 39 -14.15 -7.76 -5.83
N LEU A 40 -13.36 -8.46 -6.66
CA LEU A 40 -11.92 -8.57 -6.45
C LEU A 40 -11.21 -7.44 -7.18
N GLN A 41 -10.56 -6.59 -6.41
CA GLN A 41 -9.71 -5.53 -6.93
C GLN A 41 -8.23 -5.88 -6.74
N ALA A 42 -7.48 -5.87 -7.85
CA ALA A 42 -6.03 -5.98 -7.82
C ALA A 42 -5.43 -4.60 -7.57
N LEU A 43 -4.84 -4.40 -6.40
CA LEU A 43 -4.03 -3.24 -6.09
C LEU A 43 -2.54 -3.59 -6.27
N PRO A 44 -1.64 -2.61 -6.40
CA PRO A 44 -0.22 -2.87 -6.68
C PRO A 44 0.46 -3.84 -5.71
N SER A 45 0.03 -3.88 -4.46
CA SER A 45 0.64 -4.70 -3.41
C SER A 45 -0.27 -5.73 -2.77
N VAL A 46 -1.60 -5.67 -3.00
CA VAL A 46 -2.58 -6.54 -2.35
C VAL A 46 -3.79 -6.79 -3.25
N TRP A 47 -4.46 -7.92 -3.02
CA TRP A 47 -5.82 -8.16 -3.51
C TRP A 47 -6.80 -7.74 -2.43
N GLN A 48 -7.84 -7.02 -2.83
CA GLN A 48 -8.88 -6.56 -1.92
C GLN A 48 -10.25 -7.05 -2.38
N LEU A 49 -11.10 -7.46 -1.43
CA LEU A 49 -12.49 -7.79 -1.65
C LEU A 49 -13.33 -6.57 -1.30
N THR A 50 -14.03 -6.02 -2.28
CA THR A 50 -14.83 -4.80 -2.13
C THR A 50 -16.30 -5.06 -2.43
N SER A 51 -17.16 -4.23 -1.85
CA SER A 51 -18.60 -4.21 -2.16
C SER A 51 -19.09 -2.77 -2.18
N ASP A 52 -20.01 -2.47 -3.09
CA ASP A 52 -20.61 -1.16 -3.22
C ASP A 52 -22.01 -1.15 -2.61
N VAL A 53 -22.31 -0.16 -1.78
CA VAL A 53 -23.67 0.14 -1.32
C VAL A 53 -24.03 1.54 -1.79
N ARG A 54 -25.15 1.65 -2.51
CA ARG A 54 -25.64 2.91 -3.10
C ARG A 54 -27.04 3.23 -2.62
N ALA A 55 -27.33 4.52 -2.55
CA ALA A 55 -28.67 5.02 -2.24
C ALA A 55 -28.90 6.39 -2.90
N GLN A 56 -30.16 6.70 -3.18
CA GLN A 56 -30.57 8.03 -3.55
C GLN A 56 -31.09 8.78 -2.33
N LEU A 57 -30.61 10.01 -2.12
CA LEU A 57 -31.05 10.85 -1.04
C LEU A 57 -32.12 11.83 -1.52
N PRO A 58 -33.04 12.28 -0.65
CA PRO A 58 -33.95 13.36 -0.97
C PRO A 58 -33.17 14.62 -1.39
N GLN A 59 -33.73 15.37 -2.34
CA GLN A 59 -33.12 16.63 -2.78
C GLN A 59 -32.95 17.59 -1.59
N GLY A 60 -31.80 18.27 -1.52
CA GLY A 60 -31.50 19.18 -0.42
C GLY A 60 -30.99 18.51 0.86
N THR A 61 -30.74 17.20 0.85
CA THR A 61 -30.15 16.52 2.02
C THR A 61 -28.79 17.14 2.36
N ALA A 62 -28.68 17.70 3.55
CA ALA A 62 -27.46 18.34 4.00
C ALA A 62 -26.36 17.31 4.31
N LEU A 63 -25.11 17.69 4.07
CA LEU A 63 -23.93 16.88 4.39
C LEU A 63 -23.91 16.47 5.88
N LYS A 64 -24.36 17.36 6.79
CA LYS A 64 -24.54 17.06 8.22
C LYS A 64 -25.43 15.84 8.45
N THR A 65 -26.56 15.75 7.76
CA THR A 65 -27.49 14.62 7.86
C THR A 65 -26.83 13.31 7.42
N ILE A 66 -26.06 13.37 6.33
CA ILE A 66 -25.29 12.21 5.83
C ILE A 66 -24.28 11.75 6.89
N PHE A 67 -23.52 12.68 7.48
CA PHE A 67 -22.57 12.33 8.53
C PHE A 67 -23.27 11.79 9.80
N GLN A 68 -24.40 12.33 10.19
CA GLN A 68 -25.14 11.84 11.36
C GLN A 68 -25.64 10.38 11.17
N ALA A 69 -25.92 9.98 9.93
CA ALA A 69 -26.34 8.61 9.63
C ALA A 69 -25.16 7.64 9.52
N LEU A 70 -24.09 8.03 8.80
CA LEU A 70 -23.00 7.14 8.42
C LEU A 70 -21.82 7.17 9.39
N PHE A 71 -21.60 8.28 10.10
CA PHE A 71 -20.43 8.47 10.94
C PHE A 71 -20.73 8.22 12.42
N PRO A 72 -19.77 7.64 13.18
CA PRO A 72 -18.59 6.98 12.67
C PRO A 72 -18.94 5.72 11.88
N CYS A 73 -18.06 5.35 10.93
CA CYS A 73 -18.32 4.20 10.05
C CYS A 73 -18.44 2.90 10.86
N GLY A 74 -19.48 2.12 10.57
CA GLY A 74 -19.74 0.87 11.28
C GLY A 74 -18.63 -0.18 11.12
N SER A 75 -17.90 -0.15 9.99
CA SER A 75 -16.78 -1.06 9.72
C SER A 75 -15.60 -0.90 10.67
N ILE A 76 -15.52 0.24 11.37
CA ILE A 76 -14.42 0.56 12.28
C ILE A 76 -14.87 0.69 13.75
N THR A 77 -16.19 0.65 13.98
CA THR A 77 -16.77 0.69 15.33
C THR A 77 -17.37 -0.65 15.72
N GLY A 78 -18.09 -1.30 14.82
CA GLY A 78 -18.77 -2.58 15.04
C GLY A 78 -20.29 -2.45 15.09
N ALA A 79 -20.95 -3.57 15.27
CA ALA A 79 -22.40 -3.71 15.38
C ALA A 79 -22.81 -4.43 16.67
N PRO A 80 -23.80 -3.91 17.43
CA PRO A 80 -24.52 -2.65 17.27
C PRO A 80 -23.64 -1.42 17.53
N LYS A 81 -23.70 -0.39 16.68
CA LYS A 81 -22.78 0.76 16.70
C LYS A 81 -22.65 1.44 18.07
N ARG A 82 -23.78 1.70 18.75
CA ARG A 82 -23.77 2.42 20.06
C ARG A 82 -23.07 1.63 21.17
N SER A 83 -23.34 0.33 21.29
CA SER A 83 -22.73 -0.52 22.31
C SER A 83 -21.24 -0.73 22.03
N SER A 84 -20.87 -0.94 20.75
CA SER A 84 -19.46 -1.06 20.36
C SER A 84 -18.68 0.22 20.64
N MET A 85 -19.25 1.39 20.34
CA MET A 85 -18.63 2.68 20.69
C MET A 85 -18.47 2.88 22.20
N ALA A 86 -19.44 2.47 22.99
CA ALA A 86 -19.34 2.53 24.45
C ALA A 86 -18.21 1.62 24.98
N ALA A 87 -18.09 0.41 24.43
CA ALA A 87 -17.00 -0.51 24.74
C ALA A 87 -15.63 0.06 24.35
N ILE A 88 -15.52 0.63 23.16
CA ILE A 88 -14.30 1.29 22.69
C ILE A 88 -13.90 2.42 23.64
N ALA A 89 -14.84 3.28 24.02
CA ALA A 89 -14.58 4.39 24.92
C ALA A 89 -14.16 3.94 26.34
N ALA A 90 -14.60 2.76 26.77
CA ALA A 90 -14.22 2.19 28.07
C ALA A 90 -12.87 1.47 28.05
N LEU A 91 -12.47 0.91 26.91
CA LEU A 91 -11.27 0.07 26.77
C LEU A 91 -10.05 0.84 26.24
N GLU A 92 -10.26 1.82 25.38
CA GLU A 92 -9.16 2.60 24.84
C GLU A 92 -8.78 3.75 25.76
N SER A 93 -7.50 3.85 26.08
CA SER A 93 -6.98 4.87 27.01
C SER A 93 -6.90 6.26 26.43
N GLU A 94 -6.93 6.38 25.09
CA GLU A 94 -6.79 7.65 24.36
C GLU A 94 -7.88 7.78 23.29
N ALA A 95 -8.26 9.04 22.99
CA ALA A 95 -9.14 9.32 21.86
C ALA A 95 -8.45 8.97 20.53
N ARG A 96 -9.20 8.37 19.61
CA ARG A 96 -8.70 7.98 18.28
C ARG A 96 -8.27 9.16 17.40
N GLY A 97 -8.81 10.35 17.65
CA GLY A 97 -8.51 11.55 16.86
C GLY A 97 -8.85 11.37 15.38
N TRP A 98 -7.87 11.51 14.51
CA TRP A 98 -8.02 11.28 13.07
C TRP A 98 -8.23 9.80 12.71
N TYR A 99 -7.67 8.90 13.50
CA TYR A 99 -7.81 7.46 13.25
C TYR A 99 -9.27 7.03 13.30
N CYS A 100 -9.74 6.32 12.29
CA CYS A 100 -11.14 5.93 12.15
C CYS A 100 -12.14 7.11 12.04
N GLY A 101 -11.65 8.31 11.77
CA GLY A 101 -12.46 9.49 11.51
C GLY A 101 -12.97 9.57 10.08
N ALA A 102 -13.03 10.76 9.54
CA ALA A 102 -13.33 11.02 8.13
C ALA A 102 -12.44 12.16 7.62
N ALA A 103 -11.80 11.95 6.48
CA ALA A 103 -11.04 12.97 5.77
C ALA A 103 -11.47 13.02 4.31
N GLY A 104 -11.65 14.20 3.74
CA GLY A 104 -12.13 14.26 2.38
C GLY A 104 -12.15 15.64 1.76
N VAL A 105 -12.73 15.70 0.58
CA VAL A 105 -12.82 16.92 -0.24
C VAL A 105 -14.28 17.15 -0.63
N VAL A 106 -14.71 18.39 -0.50
CA VAL A 106 -16.00 18.87 -0.98
C VAL A 106 -15.74 19.88 -2.08
N ARG A 107 -16.37 19.70 -3.23
CA ARG A 107 -16.23 20.57 -4.40
C ARG A 107 -17.62 20.90 -4.96
N SER A 108 -17.78 22.06 -5.60
CA SER A 108 -18.93 22.34 -6.43
C SER A 108 -18.96 21.37 -7.62
N ASP A 109 -20.15 20.91 -8.02
CA ASP A 109 -20.36 20.11 -9.23
C ASP A 109 -20.53 20.97 -10.50
N GLY A 110 -20.53 22.30 -10.35
CA GLY A 110 -20.72 23.27 -11.44
C GLY A 110 -22.18 23.51 -11.82
N ALA A 111 -23.14 22.73 -11.27
CA ALA A 111 -24.57 22.84 -11.54
C ALA A 111 -25.37 23.34 -10.32
N GLY A 112 -24.68 23.94 -9.34
CA GLY A 112 -25.28 24.42 -8.09
C GLY A 112 -25.37 23.38 -6.98
N GLY A 113 -24.89 22.16 -7.23
CA GLY A 113 -24.75 21.08 -6.25
C GLY A 113 -23.32 20.92 -5.73
N VAL A 114 -23.11 19.87 -4.94
CA VAL A 114 -21.83 19.53 -4.33
C VAL A 114 -21.48 18.07 -4.61
N ARG A 115 -20.22 17.82 -4.95
CA ARG A 115 -19.61 16.50 -4.94
C ARG A 115 -18.67 16.41 -3.75
N ALA A 116 -18.86 15.39 -2.91
CA ALA A 116 -18.03 15.15 -1.75
C ALA A 116 -17.46 13.73 -1.80
N THR A 117 -16.20 13.58 -1.43
CA THR A 117 -15.53 12.30 -1.30
C THR A 117 -14.82 12.26 0.03
N PHE A 118 -15.08 11.23 0.83
CA PHE A 118 -14.45 11.02 2.13
C PHE A 118 -13.89 9.61 2.21
N ASN A 119 -12.74 9.48 2.84
CA ASN A 119 -12.20 8.21 3.27
C ASN A 119 -12.27 8.07 4.79
N VAL A 120 -12.16 6.85 5.25
CA VAL A 120 -11.94 6.52 6.65
C VAL A 120 -10.43 6.44 6.86
N PRO A 121 -9.80 7.35 7.66
CA PRO A 121 -8.37 7.33 7.90
C PRO A 121 -7.94 6.12 8.74
N ILE A 122 -7.66 5.01 8.06
CA ILE A 122 -6.94 3.85 8.54
C ILE A 122 -5.62 3.76 7.77
N ARG A 123 -4.61 3.09 8.29
CA ARG A 123 -3.26 3.04 7.68
C ARG A 123 -2.74 4.44 7.35
N THR A 124 -3.05 5.38 8.21
CA THR A 124 -2.77 6.80 8.04
C THR A 124 -1.82 7.25 9.14
N LEU A 125 -0.80 7.99 8.74
CA LEU A 125 0.17 8.58 9.64
C LEU A 125 -0.25 10.01 9.96
N VAL A 126 -0.29 10.33 11.24
CA VAL A 126 -0.53 11.70 11.71
C VAL A 126 0.78 12.25 12.26
N VAL A 127 1.32 13.26 11.60
CA VAL A 127 2.53 13.96 12.03
C VAL A 127 2.13 15.05 13.01
N GLN A 128 2.66 14.99 14.23
CA GLN A 128 2.42 15.96 15.28
C GLN A 128 3.74 16.65 15.66
N GLY A 129 3.88 17.92 15.30
CA GLY A 129 5.12 18.64 15.50
C GLY A 129 6.27 18.12 14.62
N ALA A 130 7.50 18.32 15.06
CA ALA A 130 8.69 18.00 14.27
C ALA A 130 9.15 16.53 14.36
N SER A 131 8.72 15.77 15.36
CA SER A 131 9.34 14.47 15.68
C SER A 131 8.36 13.34 16.05
N THR A 132 7.08 13.64 16.22
CA THR A 132 6.12 12.63 16.64
C THR A 132 5.23 12.22 15.48
N VAL A 133 5.19 10.91 15.21
CA VAL A 133 4.30 10.31 14.21
C VAL A 133 3.42 9.29 14.91
N ARG A 134 2.11 9.40 14.74
CA ARG A 134 1.12 8.45 15.27
C ARG A 134 0.45 7.69 14.15
N CYS A 135 0.24 6.40 14.36
CA CYS A 135 -0.53 5.54 13.46
C CYS A 135 -1.44 4.63 14.29
N GLY A 136 -2.73 4.79 14.17
CA GLY A 136 -3.69 3.85 14.75
C GLY A 136 -3.72 2.54 13.96
N ILE A 137 -3.66 1.41 14.67
CA ILE A 137 -3.73 0.07 14.09
C ILE A 137 -4.74 -0.75 14.89
N GLY A 138 -5.58 -1.50 14.20
CA GLY A 138 -6.58 -2.37 14.82
C GLY A 138 -7.16 -3.36 13.82
N SER A 139 -8.05 -4.21 14.32
CA SER A 139 -8.79 -5.21 13.54
C SER A 139 -10.22 -5.35 14.07
N GLY A 140 -11.05 -6.09 13.33
CA GLY A 140 -12.38 -6.48 13.80
C GLY A 140 -12.27 -7.58 14.83
N ILE A 141 -12.64 -7.30 16.06
CA ILE A 141 -12.66 -8.30 17.14
C ILE A 141 -14.03 -8.96 17.19
N THR A 142 -14.07 -10.24 16.90
CA THR A 142 -15.28 -11.09 16.95
C THR A 142 -15.17 -12.09 18.09
N ALA A 143 -16.26 -12.81 18.37
CA ALA A 143 -16.28 -13.83 19.42
C ALA A 143 -15.23 -14.94 19.21
N ASP A 144 -14.88 -15.23 17.96
CA ASP A 144 -13.90 -16.25 17.56
C ASP A 144 -12.48 -15.66 17.40
N ALA A 145 -12.26 -14.41 17.78
CA ALA A 145 -10.95 -13.78 17.64
C ALA A 145 -9.95 -14.37 18.65
N HIS A 146 -8.75 -14.67 18.16
CA HIS A 146 -7.64 -15.16 18.99
C HIS A 146 -6.55 -14.09 19.09
N ALA A 147 -6.19 -13.68 20.30
CA ALA A 147 -5.22 -12.62 20.57
C ALA A 147 -3.91 -12.76 19.77
N ALA A 148 -3.36 -13.98 19.65
CA ALA A 148 -2.12 -14.22 18.90
C ALA A 148 -2.28 -14.02 17.39
N SER A 149 -3.46 -14.30 16.80
CA SER A 149 -3.72 -14.04 15.39
C SER A 149 -3.95 -12.56 15.11
N GLU A 150 -4.70 -11.89 15.97
CA GLU A 150 -4.92 -10.45 15.88
C GLU A 150 -3.61 -9.66 16.01
N TRP A 151 -2.74 -10.05 16.95
CA TRP A 151 -1.42 -9.44 17.08
C TRP A 151 -0.56 -9.59 15.83
N ARG A 152 -0.58 -10.76 15.18
CA ARG A 152 0.12 -10.97 13.90
C ARG A 152 -0.48 -10.11 12.77
N GLU A 153 -1.80 -9.97 12.74
CA GLU A 153 -2.49 -9.10 11.79
C GLU A 153 -2.10 -7.63 11.98
N TRP A 154 -2.04 -7.15 13.24
CA TRP A 154 -1.60 -5.79 13.55
C TRP A 154 -0.14 -5.56 13.16
N ALA A 155 0.73 -6.53 13.40
CA ALA A 155 2.12 -6.46 12.94
C ALA A 155 2.22 -6.39 11.41
N ALA A 156 1.42 -7.19 10.69
CA ALA A 156 1.35 -7.12 9.22
C ALA A 156 0.79 -5.76 8.74
N LYS A 157 -0.23 -5.23 9.41
CA LYS A 157 -0.78 -3.90 9.12
C LYS A 157 0.23 -2.77 9.41
N ARG A 158 1.17 -2.95 10.33
CA ARG A 158 2.25 -2.00 10.62
C ARG A 158 3.36 -2.02 9.57
N ALA A 159 3.51 -3.11 8.83
CA ALA A 159 4.62 -3.29 7.90
C ALA A 159 4.70 -2.20 6.80
N PHE A 160 3.58 -1.58 6.41
CA PHE A 160 3.62 -0.47 5.46
C PHE A 160 4.40 0.73 6.00
N PHE A 161 4.31 0.98 7.30
CA PHE A 161 5.04 2.06 7.96
C PHE A 161 6.56 1.81 7.96
N GLU A 162 6.96 0.60 8.26
CA GLU A 162 8.38 0.20 8.19
C GLU A 162 8.93 0.32 6.76
N ARG A 163 8.09 0.09 5.75
CA ARG A 163 8.45 0.31 4.35
C ARG A 163 8.76 1.76 4.03
N VAL A 164 7.92 2.67 4.49
CA VAL A 164 8.07 4.12 4.24
C VAL A 164 9.25 4.69 5.04
N SER A 165 9.47 4.20 6.26
CA SER A 165 10.46 4.75 7.18
C SER A 165 11.90 4.27 6.92
N MET A 166 12.10 3.18 6.17
CA MET A 166 13.45 2.69 5.84
C MET A 166 13.80 3.06 4.39
N PRO A 167 14.67 4.05 4.18
CA PRO A 167 15.08 4.44 2.84
C PRO A 167 15.75 3.28 2.11
N PHE A 168 15.48 3.15 0.83
CA PHE A 168 16.15 2.21 -0.06
C PHE A 168 16.36 2.86 -1.42
N ALA A 169 17.24 2.29 -2.23
CA ALA A 169 17.41 2.66 -3.62
C ALA A 169 17.00 1.50 -4.53
N ILE A 170 16.46 1.82 -5.70
CA ILE A 170 16.27 0.86 -6.77
C ILE A 170 17.65 0.56 -7.35
N LEU A 171 17.93 -0.69 -7.61
CA LEU A 171 19.27 -1.19 -7.90
C LEU A 171 19.30 -1.95 -9.22
N GLU A 172 20.28 -1.63 -10.05
CA GLU A 172 20.67 -2.46 -11.18
C GLU A 172 22.13 -2.85 -11.11
N THR A 173 22.45 -3.96 -11.76
CA THR A 173 23.81 -4.45 -11.85
C THR A 173 24.06 -4.92 -13.28
N LEU A 174 25.00 -4.30 -13.95
CA LEU A 174 25.34 -4.53 -15.34
C LEU A 174 26.79 -4.98 -15.47
N ALA A 175 27.11 -5.73 -16.51
CA ALA A 175 28.49 -5.97 -16.91
C ALA A 175 28.95 -4.87 -17.84
N LEU A 176 30.15 -4.32 -17.57
CA LEU A 176 30.89 -3.43 -18.46
C LEU A 176 32.15 -4.19 -18.89
N ASP A 177 32.28 -4.47 -20.16
CA ASP A 177 33.33 -5.28 -20.75
C ASP A 177 33.99 -4.51 -21.89
N GLY A 178 35.27 -4.19 -21.75
CA GLY A 178 36.00 -3.43 -22.74
C GLY A 178 35.35 -2.07 -23.08
N GLY A 179 34.78 -1.36 -22.10
CA GLY A 179 34.09 -0.08 -22.30
C GLY A 179 32.65 -0.20 -22.81
N GLN A 180 32.12 -1.42 -23.01
CA GLN A 180 30.76 -1.64 -23.49
C GLN A 180 29.85 -2.22 -22.39
N LEU A 181 28.73 -1.56 -22.15
CA LEU A 181 27.70 -2.02 -21.19
C LEU A 181 26.83 -3.11 -21.85
N ARG A 182 26.72 -4.26 -21.19
CA ARG A 182 25.90 -5.37 -21.70
C ARG A 182 24.45 -5.18 -21.27
N HIS A 183 23.50 -5.34 -22.22
CA HIS A 183 22.05 -5.30 -22.00
C HIS A 183 21.54 -4.03 -21.31
N GLN A 184 22.19 -2.88 -21.58
CA GLN A 184 21.90 -1.61 -20.90
C GLN A 184 20.40 -1.26 -20.94
N ASP A 185 19.76 -1.37 -22.11
CA ASP A 185 18.36 -0.99 -22.29
C ASP A 185 17.42 -1.82 -21.41
N LEU A 186 17.62 -3.14 -21.34
CA LEU A 186 16.81 -4.03 -20.49
C LEU A 186 16.93 -3.70 -19.01
N HIS A 187 18.12 -3.31 -18.56
CA HIS A 187 18.35 -2.88 -17.19
C HIS A 187 17.65 -1.55 -16.88
N LEU A 188 17.71 -0.59 -17.82
CA LEU A 188 17.05 0.71 -17.66
C LEU A 188 15.52 0.60 -17.71
N GLU A 189 14.97 -0.23 -18.60
CA GLU A 189 13.52 -0.53 -18.62
C GLU A 189 13.05 -1.13 -17.30
N ARG A 190 13.79 -2.09 -16.75
CA ARG A 190 13.45 -2.69 -15.45
C ARG A 190 13.53 -1.69 -14.32
N MET A 191 14.54 -0.80 -14.31
CA MET A 191 14.67 0.28 -13.34
C MET A 191 13.52 1.28 -13.48
N ALA A 192 13.14 1.67 -14.69
CA ALA A 192 12.00 2.55 -14.96
C ALA A 192 10.67 1.95 -14.46
N SER A 193 10.45 0.66 -14.70
CA SER A 193 9.28 -0.07 -14.19
C SER A 193 9.24 -0.09 -12.65
N ALA A 194 10.39 -0.30 -12.01
CA ALA A 194 10.49 -0.25 -10.55
C ALA A 194 10.28 1.18 -10.02
N ALA A 195 10.82 2.19 -10.69
CA ALA A 195 10.63 3.59 -10.35
C ALA A 195 9.15 4.00 -10.40
N ALA A 196 8.43 3.59 -11.43
CA ALA A 196 7.00 3.80 -11.54
C ALA A 196 6.22 3.12 -10.40
N HIS A 197 6.59 1.87 -10.04
CA HIS A 197 5.95 1.13 -8.96
C HIS A 197 6.15 1.79 -7.58
N PHE A 198 7.35 2.28 -7.30
CA PHE A 198 7.69 2.91 -6.01
C PHE A 198 7.45 4.43 -5.98
N ALA A 199 6.93 4.99 -7.08
CA ALA A 199 6.73 6.43 -7.26
C ALA A 199 8.04 7.25 -7.08
N TYR A 200 9.17 6.71 -7.55
CA TYR A 200 10.44 7.44 -7.57
C TYR A 200 10.52 8.31 -8.83
N PRO A 201 10.98 9.56 -8.76
CA PRO A 201 11.25 10.36 -9.95
C PRO A 201 12.25 9.62 -10.85
N TRP A 202 11.92 9.47 -12.13
CA TRP A 202 12.76 8.76 -13.10
C TRP A 202 13.19 9.69 -14.24
N ASP A 203 14.51 9.82 -14.38
CA ASP A 203 15.14 10.47 -15.53
C ASP A 203 16.04 9.45 -16.25
N GLY A 204 15.54 8.91 -17.36
CA GLY A 204 16.29 7.94 -18.19
C GLY A 204 17.53 8.54 -18.81
N HIS A 205 17.53 9.85 -19.13
CA HIS A 205 18.70 10.51 -19.70
C HIS A 205 19.83 10.65 -18.66
N ALA A 206 19.50 11.00 -17.42
CA ALA A 206 20.48 11.05 -16.33
C ALA A 206 21.10 9.67 -16.07
N ALA A 207 20.29 8.59 -16.11
CA ALA A 207 20.77 7.23 -15.94
C ALA A 207 21.70 6.78 -17.08
N HIS A 208 21.35 7.09 -18.34
CA HIS A 208 22.22 6.85 -19.48
C HIS A 208 23.53 7.60 -19.38
N SER A 209 23.49 8.89 -19.03
CA SER A 209 24.67 9.74 -18.90
C SER A 209 25.63 9.23 -17.81
N ALA A 210 25.10 8.82 -16.66
CA ALA A 210 25.89 8.26 -15.56
C ALA A 210 26.61 6.95 -16.00
N LEU A 211 25.90 6.08 -16.71
CA LEU A 211 26.50 4.84 -17.23
C LEU A 211 27.52 5.09 -18.34
N ALA A 212 27.27 6.04 -19.24
CA ALA A 212 28.19 6.41 -20.31
C ALA A 212 29.50 7.00 -19.75
N GLN A 213 29.39 7.87 -18.73
CA GLN A 213 30.57 8.41 -18.03
C GLN A 213 31.39 7.30 -17.37
N LEU A 214 30.69 6.33 -16.73
CA LEU A 214 31.37 5.20 -16.11
C LEU A 214 32.09 4.31 -17.12
N ALA A 215 31.49 4.08 -18.30
CA ALA A 215 32.10 3.33 -19.38
C ALA A 215 33.36 4.01 -19.94
N GLN A 216 33.34 5.33 -20.06
CA GLN A 216 34.52 6.12 -20.47
C GLN A 216 35.66 6.05 -19.45
N GLN A 217 35.37 6.00 -18.16
CA GLN A 217 36.36 5.86 -17.08
C GLN A 217 37.01 4.47 -17.03
N HIS A 218 36.33 3.45 -17.58
CA HIS A 218 36.77 2.05 -17.56
C HIS A 218 36.74 1.43 -18.96
N PRO A 219 37.62 1.90 -19.88
CA PRO A 219 37.62 1.48 -21.30
C PRO A 219 38.14 0.05 -21.48
N HIS A 220 38.78 -0.53 -20.47
CA HIS A 220 39.39 -1.86 -20.56
C HIS A 220 39.00 -2.75 -19.38
N GLY A 221 39.02 -4.06 -19.60
CA GLY A 221 38.74 -5.06 -18.57
C GLY A 221 37.23 -5.30 -18.34
N LEU A 222 36.94 -6.20 -17.41
CA LEU A 222 35.59 -6.60 -17.03
C LEU A 222 35.25 -5.99 -15.68
N TRP A 223 34.17 -5.20 -15.65
CA TRP A 223 33.69 -4.50 -14.46
C TRP A 223 32.24 -4.86 -14.18
N ARG A 224 31.87 -4.87 -12.90
CA ARG A 224 30.50 -4.93 -12.43
C ARG A 224 30.00 -3.53 -12.11
N CYS A 225 29.17 -2.96 -12.98
CA CYS A 225 28.55 -1.67 -12.75
C CYS A 225 27.32 -1.80 -11.88
N ARG A 226 27.24 -0.96 -10.88
CA ARG A 226 26.09 -0.82 -9.97
C ARG A 226 25.44 0.52 -10.24
N LEU A 227 24.17 0.51 -10.61
CA LEU A 227 23.35 1.70 -10.82
C LEU A 227 22.30 1.76 -9.73
N GLN A 228 22.18 2.88 -9.05
CA GLN A 228 21.18 3.10 -7.99
C GLN A 228 20.35 4.34 -8.32
N LEU A 229 19.04 4.22 -8.10
CA LEU A 229 18.09 5.34 -8.14
C LEU A 229 17.54 5.54 -6.73
N HIS A 230 17.79 6.71 -6.17
CA HIS A 230 17.32 7.12 -4.86
C HIS A 230 15.89 7.69 -4.90
N ALA A 231 15.21 7.72 -3.76
CA ALA A 231 13.83 8.20 -3.65
C ALA A 231 13.63 9.68 -4.07
N ASN A 232 14.69 10.47 -4.05
CA ASN A 232 14.69 11.85 -4.53
C ASN A 232 14.95 12.00 -6.04
N GLY A 233 15.09 10.87 -6.77
CA GLY A 233 15.41 10.86 -8.21
C GLY A 233 16.89 10.93 -8.54
N GLN A 234 17.77 11.01 -7.54
CA GLN A 234 19.21 11.02 -7.76
C GLN A 234 19.69 9.66 -8.27
N VAL A 235 20.47 9.68 -9.35
CA VAL A 235 21.09 8.48 -9.93
C VAL A 235 22.57 8.44 -9.53
N GLU A 236 23.03 7.28 -9.09
CA GLU A 236 24.41 7.01 -8.74
C GLU A 236 24.91 5.76 -9.48
N ALA A 237 26.07 5.85 -10.14
CA ALA A 237 26.71 4.74 -10.83
C ALA A 237 28.12 4.49 -10.29
N GLN A 238 28.45 3.24 -10.02
CA GLN A 238 29.76 2.82 -9.50
C GLN A 238 30.24 1.58 -10.24
N ALA A 239 31.56 1.49 -10.49
CA ALA A 239 32.20 0.31 -11.07
C ALA A 239 33.04 -0.42 -10.02
N PHE A 240 32.94 -1.74 -10.04
CA PHE A 240 33.73 -2.65 -9.21
C PHE A 240 34.45 -3.63 -10.10
N ALA A 241 35.74 -3.85 -9.88
CA ALA A 241 36.49 -4.86 -10.59
C ALA A 241 35.81 -6.22 -10.43
N CYS A 242 35.66 -6.94 -11.55
CA CYS A 242 35.05 -8.27 -11.53
C CYS A 242 36.16 -9.28 -11.31
N PRO A 243 36.13 -10.09 -10.22
CA PRO A 243 37.12 -11.16 -10.05
C PRO A 243 36.95 -12.21 -11.15
N PRO A 244 38.01 -12.96 -11.48
CA PRO A 244 37.89 -14.08 -12.41
C PRO A 244 36.77 -15.01 -11.99
N ALA A 245 35.96 -15.43 -12.97
CA ALA A 245 34.90 -16.39 -12.70
C ALA A 245 35.52 -17.72 -12.24
N PRO A 246 34.97 -18.39 -11.23
CA PRO A 246 35.41 -19.73 -10.84
C PRO A 246 35.15 -20.70 -12.01
N ALA A 247 36.04 -21.67 -12.18
CA ALA A 247 35.94 -22.67 -13.26
C ALA A 247 34.65 -23.50 -13.16
N HIS A 248 34.14 -23.68 -11.95
CA HIS A 248 32.92 -24.45 -11.67
C HIS A 248 32.06 -23.75 -10.63
N ILE A 249 30.73 -23.79 -10.81
CA ILE A 249 29.73 -23.33 -9.85
C ILE A 249 28.80 -24.49 -9.55
N THR A 250 28.64 -24.81 -8.27
CA THR A 250 27.66 -25.80 -7.81
C THR A 250 26.39 -25.08 -7.43
N LEU A 251 25.27 -25.52 -7.99
CA LEU A 251 23.93 -25.04 -7.63
C LEU A 251 23.21 -26.08 -6.78
N GLN A 252 22.52 -25.62 -5.74
CA GLN A 252 21.63 -26.45 -4.95
C GLN A 252 20.32 -25.73 -4.65
N TRP A 253 19.27 -26.51 -4.44
CA TRP A 253 18.01 -25.95 -4.00
C TRP A 253 18.14 -25.40 -2.59
N ALA A 254 17.49 -24.26 -2.32
CA ALA A 254 17.39 -23.75 -0.96
C ALA A 254 16.63 -24.75 -0.08
N SER A 255 17.11 -24.96 1.14
CA SER A 255 16.50 -25.90 2.10
C SER A 255 15.13 -25.44 2.62
N ALA A 256 14.83 -24.15 2.51
CA ALA A 256 13.56 -23.55 2.90
C ALA A 256 13.08 -22.55 1.84
N ALA A 257 11.76 -22.39 1.74
CA ALA A 257 11.17 -21.36 0.91
C ALA A 257 11.51 -19.96 1.44
N LEU A 258 11.65 -18.99 0.54
CA LEU A 258 11.92 -17.61 0.89
C LEU A 258 10.75 -17.07 1.73
N ALA A 259 11.00 -16.67 2.98
CA ALA A 259 9.96 -16.25 3.93
C ALA A 259 9.11 -15.07 3.42
N GLN A 260 9.68 -14.23 2.56
CA GLN A 260 9.03 -13.06 1.99
C GLN A 260 8.86 -13.15 0.46
N ALA A 261 8.64 -14.37 -0.08
CA ALA A 261 8.54 -14.60 -1.53
C ALA A 261 7.52 -13.71 -2.26
N HIS A 262 6.47 -13.26 -1.56
CA HIS A 262 5.44 -12.36 -2.09
C HIS A 262 5.74 -10.87 -1.86
N SER A 263 6.87 -10.54 -1.24
CA SER A 263 7.28 -9.15 -1.02
C SER A 263 7.62 -8.47 -2.35
N GLU A 264 7.24 -7.21 -2.50
CA GLU A 264 7.64 -6.40 -3.66
C GLU A 264 9.17 -6.26 -3.75
N PHE A 265 9.90 -6.32 -2.62
CA PHE A 265 11.37 -6.29 -2.59
C PHE A 265 12.04 -7.56 -3.10
N VAL A 266 11.29 -8.65 -3.26
CA VAL A 266 11.71 -9.83 -4.02
C VAL A 266 11.42 -9.66 -5.51
N ARG A 267 10.28 -9.04 -5.84
CA ARG A 267 9.87 -8.78 -7.22
C ARG A 267 10.73 -7.71 -7.91
N PHE A 268 11.08 -6.65 -7.17
CA PHE A 268 11.89 -5.55 -7.67
C PHE A 268 13.28 -5.55 -7.03
N LYS A 269 14.29 -5.32 -7.86
CA LYS A 269 15.68 -5.29 -7.41
C LYS A 269 15.97 -3.96 -6.70
N THR A 270 16.18 -4.03 -5.39
CA THR A 270 16.45 -2.86 -4.53
C THR A 270 17.64 -3.10 -3.61
N THR A 271 18.07 -2.05 -2.89
CA THR A 271 19.10 -2.19 -1.84
C THR A 271 18.54 -2.81 -0.56
N ARG A 272 17.21 -2.93 -0.41
CA ARG A 272 16.55 -3.59 0.72
C ARG A 272 16.52 -5.10 0.50
N ARG A 273 17.52 -5.79 1.04
CA ARG A 273 17.77 -7.23 0.80
C ARG A 273 17.71 -8.11 2.03
N ALA A 274 17.06 -7.68 3.10
CA ALA A 274 16.95 -8.46 4.35
C ALA A 274 16.21 -9.81 4.21
N HIS A 275 15.66 -10.09 3.03
CA HIS A 275 14.95 -11.33 2.69
C HIS A 275 15.81 -12.40 2.00
N TYR A 276 17.09 -12.08 1.72
CA TYR A 276 18.07 -13.03 1.17
C TYR A 276 18.99 -13.59 2.24
#